data_40e260fdb700579c4d71743527d47f9d
#
_entry.id   40e260fdb700579c4d71743527d47f9d
#
_cell.length_a   1.000
_cell.length_b   1.000
_cell.length_c   1.000
_cell.angle_alpha   90.00
_cell.angle_beta   90.00
_cell.angle_gamma   90.00
#
_symmetry.space_group_name_H-M   'P 1'
#
loop_
_entity.id
_entity.type
_entity.pdbx_description
1 polymer ?
#
loop_
_entity_poly.entity_id
_entity_poly.type
_entity_poly.pdbx_seq_one_letter_code
_entity_poly.pdbx_strand_id
1 'polypeptide(L)'
;MGRPPRHPGHPRRAGADPGRDRPDLSDRPVTGAVPSPNIWHHTATYELENRAADPDGRLWSAMEERADWRGRTVLDLGCGSGFHLPRFAEYAAGVIGVEPHPGLVRLARRRIRGLPQVDVRSGTAQDVPLPDASVDVVHARWAYFFGPGCEPGLAELDRVVRRGGTALVIDNDGARSTFGGWFRRGYPHLPPPAEIERFWAQRGWTRTPVDMGWRFESRADLEAVVRIEFKREVADEILRHHQGLDVDYAVNLWSKDF
;
A
#
# COMPACT_ATOMS: atom_id res chain seq x y z
N MET A 1 80.18 16.10 -18.89
CA MET A 1 79.25 16.52 -17.83
C MET A 1 77.92 15.86 -18.13
N GLY A 2 77.63 14.72 -17.52
CA GLY A 2 76.46 13.92 -17.77
C GLY A 2 75.37 14.16 -16.74
N ARG A 3 74.14 14.33 -17.18
CA ARG A 3 72.96 14.35 -16.32
C ARG A 3 72.61 12.93 -15.82
N PRO A 4 72.21 12.80 -14.53
CA PRO A 4 71.78 11.46 -14.02
C PRO A 4 70.36 11.12 -14.47
N PRO A 5 69.98 9.81 -14.52
CA PRO A 5 68.70 9.30 -15.01
C PRO A 5 67.58 9.56 -14.02
N ARG A 6 66.38 9.88 -14.55
CA ARG A 6 65.13 10.03 -13.79
C ARG A 6 64.58 8.66 -13.38
N HIS A 7 64.30 8.45 -12.10
CA HIS A 7 63.53 7.30 -11.60
C HIS A 7 62.07 7.35 -12.04
N PRO A 8 61.46 6.19 -12.35
CA PRO A 8 60.03 6.09 -12.67
C PRO A 8 59.19 6.20 -11.38
N GLY A 9 58.22 7.11 -11.42
CA GLY A 9 57.29 7.33 -10.33
C GLY A 9 56.36 6.15 -10.08
N HIS A 10 56.23 5.77 -8.81
CA HIS A 10 55.24 4.80 -8.37
C HIS A 10 53.79 5.31 -8.64
N PRO A 11 52.84 4.45 -9.08
CA PRO A 11 51.43 4.82 -9.17
C PRO A 11 50.87 5.03 -7.77
N ARG A 12 50.31 6.19 -7.52
CA ARG A 12 49.53 6.49 -6.31
C ARG A 12 48.34 5.53 -6.27
N ARG A 13 48.27 4.70 -5.22
CA ARG A 13 47.05 3.96 -4.89
C ARG A 13 45.94 4.96 -4.65
N ALA A 14 44.85 4.85 -5.43
CA ALA A 14 43.59 5.51 -5.14
C ALA A 14 43.10 5.05 -3.78
N GLY A 15 43.04 5.95 -2.82
CA GLY A 15 42.44 5.70 -1.51
C GLY A 15 40.97 5.40 -1.74
N ALA A 16 40.55 4.21 -1.32
CA ALA A 16 39.12 3.89 -1.18
C ALA A 16 38.57 4.87 -0.12
N ASP A 17 37.58 5.66 -0.54
CA ASP A 17 36.80 6.51 0.36
C ASP A 17 35.93 5.61 1.26
N PRO A 18 36.18 5.53 2.60
CA PRO A 18 35.42 4.68 3.51
C PRO A 18 34.02 5.20 3.83
N GLY A 19 33.53 6.23 3.09
CA GLY A 19 32.25 6.90 3.38
C GLY A 19 31.05 6.42 2.56
N ARG A 20 31.19 5.50 1.59
CA ARG A 20 30.16 5.22 0.58
C ARG A 20 29.17 4.11 0.90
N ASP A 21 29.31 3.36 1.99
CA ASP A 21 28.46 2.19 2.28
C ASP A 21 27.93 2.13 3.72
N ARG A 22 27.55 3.28 4.28
CA ARG A 22 26.64 3.26 5.42
C ARG A 22 25.23 3.37 4.89
N PRO A 23 24.35 2.33 5.08
CA PRO A 23 22.94 2.47 4.76
C PRO A 23 22.41 3.69 5.49
N ASP A 24 21.79 4.59 4.75
CA ASP A 24 21.18 5.80 5.32
C ASP A 24 20.11 5.36 6.33
N LEU A 25 20.39 5.56 7.63
CA LEU A 25 19.48 5.19 8.71
C LEU A 25 18.13 5.92 8.60
N SER A 26 18.04 6.97 7.78
CA SER A 26 16.81 7.70 7.48
C SER A 26 15.83 6.87 6.62
N ASP A 27 16.26 5.77 6.01
CA ASP A 27 15.44 4.89 5.16
C ASP A 27 14.90 3.65 5.89
N ARG A 28 15.14 3.52 7.19
CA ARG A 28 14.56 2.41 7.95
C ARG A 28 13.10 2.69 8.29
N PRO A 29 12.21 1.70 8.09
CA PRO A 29 10.82 1.80 8.51
C PRO A 29 10.68 2.07 10.01
N VAL A 30 9.55 2.66 10.40
CA VAL A 30 9.18 2.84 11.81
C VAL A 30 9.20 1.47 12.52
N THR A 31 9.64 1.45 13.78
CA THR A 31 9.66 0.23 14.60
C THR A 31 8.27 -0.41 14.65
N GLY A 32 8.18 -1.72 14.45
CA GLY A 32 6.92 -2.46 14.42
C GLY A 32 6.21 -2.47 13.06
N ALA A 33 6.75 -1.78 12.05
CA ALA A 33 6.17 -1.84 10.70
C ALA A 33 6.15 -3.26 10.15
N VAL A 34 5.00 -3.66 9.61
CA VAL A 34 4.87 -4.90 8.83
C VAL A 34 5.39 -4.64 7.42
N PRO A 35 6.37 -5.42 6.93
CA PRO A 35 6.94 -5.19 5.60
C PRO A 35 5.91 -5.35 4.47
N SER A 36 5.94 -4.42 3.51
CA SER A 36 5.20 -4.48 2.25
C SER A 36 6.18 -4.48 1.08
N PRO A 37 6.78 -5.65 0.73
CA PRO A 37 7.92 -5.72 -0.18
C PRO A 37 7.61 -5.18 -1.58
N ASN A 38 6.38 -5.33 -2.08
CA ASN A 38 5.99 -4.87 -3.41
C ASN A 38 6.21 -3.36 -3.54
N ILE A 39 5.53 -2.56 -2.73
CA ILE A 39 5.65 -1.10 -2.80
C ILE A 39 7.00 -0.59 -2.28
N TRP A 40 7.61 -1.26 -1.30
CA TRP A 40 8.89 -0.81 -0.73
C TRP A 40 10.06 -0.96 -1.69
N HIS A 41 10.07 -2.04 -2.50
CA HIS A 41 11.17 -2.35 -3.42
C HIS A 41 10.85 -2.04 -4.88
N HIS A 42 9.57 -1.97 -5.24
CA HIS A 42 9.10 -1.82 -6.62
C HIS A 42 8.05 -0.70 -6.74
N THR A 43 8.29 0.44 -6.08
CA THR A 43 7.32 1.55 -6.00
C THR A 43 6.79 1.99 -7.37
N ALA A 44 7.64 2.10 -8.39
CA ALA A 44 7.20 2.51 -9.73
C ALA A 44 6.25 1.49 -10.37
N THR A 45 6.51 0.19 -10.20
CA THR A 45 5.64 -0.88 -10.69
C THR A 45 4.34 -0.94 -9.90
N TYR A 46 4.39 -0.73 -8.58
CA TYR A 46 3.19 -0.65 -7.75
C TYR A 46 2.30 0.56 -8.12
N GLU A 47 2.88 1.64 -8.60
CA GLU A 47 2.13 2.78 -9.17
C GLU A 47 1.42 2.41 -10.49
N LEU A 48 1.98 1.49 -11.32
CA LEU A 48 1.27 0.94 -12.47
C LEU A 48 0.05 0.14 -12.03
N GLU A 49 0.20 -0.69 -11.01
CA GLU A 49 -0.90 -1.45 -10.42
C GLU A 49 -2.02 -0.55 -9.92
N ASN A 50 -1.69 0.48 -9.14
CA ASN A 50 -2.67 1.45 -8.65
C ASN A 50 -3.45 2.13 -9.79
N ARG A 51 -2.80 2.42 -10.92
CA ARG A 51 -3.47 3.00 -12.09
C ARG A 51 -4.36 2.00 -12.83
N ALA A 52 -3.94 0.73 -12.88
CA ALA A 52 -4.69 -0.32 -13.55
C ALA A 52 -5.91 -0.78 -12.74
N ALA A 53 -5.85 -0.64 -11.41
CA ALA A 53 -6.87 -1.14 -10.50
C ALA A 53 -8.12 -0.26 -10.51
N ASP A 54 -9.28 -0.92 -10.50
CA ASP A 54 -10.62 -0.30 -10.46
C ASP A 54 -10.88 0.70 -11.62
N PRO A 55 -10.67 0.30 -12.88
CA PRO A 55 -10.77 1.21 -14.03
C PRO A 55 -12.16 1.81 -14.23
N ASP A 56 -13.18 1.14 -13.73
CA ASP A 56 -14.58 1.56 -13.83
C ASP A 56 -15.08 2.29 -12.56
N GLY A 57 -14.23 2.45 -11.54
CA GLY A 57 -14.55 3.17 -10.29
C GLY A 57 -15.53 2.47 -9.36
N ARG A 58 -15.72 1.15 -9.50
CA ARG A 58 -16.73 0.40 -8.73
C ARG A 58 -16.41 0.33 -7.25
N LEU A 59 -15.11 0.17 -6.90
CA LEU A 59 -14.70 0.19 -5.51
C LEU A 59 -14.89 1.58 -4.89
N TRP A 60 -14.56 2.63 -5.63
CA TRP A 60 -14.79 4.00 -5.16
C TRP A 60 -16.27 4.27 -4.92
N SER A 61 -17.16 3.86 -5.84
CA SER A 61 -18.61 3.99 -5.66
C SER A 61 -19.10 3.24 -4.43
N ALA A 62 -18.65 2.00 -4.23
CA ALA A 62 -19.01 1.21 -3.04
C ALA A 62 -18.54 1.84 -1.73
N MET A 63 -17.35 2.46 -1.73
CA MET A 63 -16.85 3.20 -0.56
C MET A 63 -17.70 4.46 -0.29
N GLU A 64 -18.05 5.23 -1.34
CA GLU A 64 -18.88 6.42 -1.23
C GLU A 64 -20.30 6.11 -0.73
N GLU A 65 -20.88 5.00 -1.17
CA GLU A 65 -22.18 4.52 -0.66
C GLU A 65 -22.11 4.14 0.82
N ARG A 66 -20.94 3.66 1.29
CA ARG A 66 -20.79 3.21 2.67
C ARG A 66 -20.38 4.31 3.64
N ALA A 67 -19.60 5.28 3.19
CA ALA A 67 -19.14 6.40 4.00
C ALA A 67 -18.98 7.66 3.16
N ASP A 68 -19.74 8.69 3.43
CA ASP A 68 -19.55 10.01 2.82
C ASP A 68 -18.43 10.76 3.55
N TRP A 69 -17.36 11.13 2.84
CA TRP A 69 -16.24 11.91 3.38
C TRP A 69 -16.25 13.39 3.01
N ARG A 70 -17.31 13.89 2.37
CA ARG A 70 -17.44 15.32 2.03
C ARG A 70 -17.46 16.17 3.29
N GLY A 71 -16.53 17.12 3.37
CA GLY A 71 -16.39 18.01 4.53
C GLY A 71 -15.91 17.32 5.82
N ARG A 72 -15.43 16.07 5.75
CA ARG A 72 -14.97 15.28 6.90
C ARG A 72 -13.45 15.13 6.90
N THR A 73 -12.91 14.64 8.02
CA THR A 73 -11.49 14.27 8.16
C THR A 73 -11.29 12.81 7.79
N VAL A 74 -10.46 12.55 6.79
CA VAL A 74 -10.11 11.20 6.31
C VAL A 74 -8.70 10.81 6.78
N LEU A 75 -8.56 9.59 7.29
CA LEU A 75 -7.28 8.93 7.51
C LEU A 75 -7.07 7.87 6.41
N ASP A 76 -6.00 7.99 5.63
CA ASP A 76 -5.51 6.95 4.73
C ASP A 76 -4.38 6.19 5.42
N LEU A 77 -4.69 5.02 5.99
CA LEU A 77 -3.79 4.25 6.84
C LEU A 77 -3.03 3.20 6.01
N GLY A 78 -1.72 3.36 5.91
CA GLY A 78 -0.87 2.67 4.95
C GLY A 78 -0.92 3.36 3.59
N CYS A 79 -0.83 4.70 3.56
CA CYS A 79 -1.05 5.49 2.36
C CYS A 79 0.03 5.30 1.26
N GLY A 80 1.11 4.58 1.55
CA GLY A 80 2.19 4.30 0.62
C GLY A 80 2.80 5.57 0.02
N SER A 81 2.87 5.64 -1.30
CA SER A 81 3.32 6.82 -2.04
C SER A 81 2.31 7.97 -2.08
N GLY A 82 1.18 7.85 -1.36
CA GLY A 82 0.10 8.82 -1.31
C GLY A 82 -0.81 8.84 -2.54
N PHE A 83 -0.91 7.73 -3.27
CA PHE A 83 -1.63 7.64 -4.53
C PHE A 83 -3.09 8.12 -4.43
N HIS A 84 -3.77 7.76 -3.35
CA HIS A 84 -5.19 8.05 -3.14
C HIS A 84 -5.47 9.40 -2.43
N LEU A 85 -4.46 10.00 -1.79
CA LEU A 85 -4.63 11.24 -1.03
C LEU A 85 -5.26 12.41 -1.82
N PRO A 86 -4.84 12.68 -3.08
CA PRO A 86 -5.45 13.76 -3.86
C PRO A 86 -6.94 13.54 -4.12
N ARG A 87 -7.38 12.30 -4.37
CA ARG A 87 -8.79 11.99 -4.64
C ARG A 87 -9.66 12.23 -3.41
N PHE A 88 -9.23 11.85 -2.22
CA PHE A 88 -9.93 12.20 -0.99
C PHE A 88 -9.99 13.71 -0.78
N ALA A 89 -8.88 14.40 -1.07
CA ALA A 89 -8.77 15.85 -0.89
C ALA A 89 -9.71 16.69 -1.78
N GLU A 90 -10.29 16.12 -2.82
CA GLU A 90 -11.28 16.81 -3.66
C GLU A 90 -12.54 17.20 -2.88
N TYR A 91 -12.90 16.41 -1.86
CA TYR A 91 -14.16 16.59 -1.13
C TYR A 91 -13.99 16.65 0.39
N ALA A 92 -12.94 16.05 0.95
CA ALA A 92 -12.70 16.04 2.38
C ALA A 92 -12.26 17.42 2.91
N ALA A 93 -12.62 17.73 4.14
CA ALA A 93 -12.14 18.94 4.84
C ALA A 93 -10.66 18.82 5.21
N GLY A 94 -10.20 17.59 5.51
CA GLY A 94 -8.81 17.28 5.80
C GLY A 94 -8.51 15.83 5.47
N VAL A 95 -7.28 15.54 5.02
CA VAL A 95 -6.79 14.19 4.73
C VAL A 95 -5.46 13.98 5.43
N ILE A 96 -5.32 12.86 6.12
CA ILE A 96 -4.10 12.49 6.79
C ILE A 96 -3.65 11.14 6.25
N GLY A 97 -2.47 11.08 5.63
CA GLY A 97 -1.82 9.84 5.26
C GLY A 97 -0.89 9.37 6.38
N VAL A 98 -0.95 8.08 6.74
CA VAL A 98 0.00 7.46 7.67
C VAL A 98 0.73 6.33 6.96
N GLU A 99 2.07 6.36 7.03
CA GLU A 99 2.93 5.40 6.32
C GLU A 99 4.20 5.12 7.13
N PRO A 100 4.58 3.84 7.35
CA PRO A 100 5.77 3.49 8.12
C PRO A 100 7.09 3.61 7.34
N HIS A 101 7.09 3.56 6.00
CA HIS A 101 8.32 3.56 5.22
C HIS A 101 8.78 4.99 4.87
N PRO A 102 9.95 5.46 5.34
CA PRO A 102 10.38 6.85 5.17
C PRO A 102 10.49 7.29 3.71
N GLY A 103 10.92 6.39 2.82
CA GLY A 103 10.99 6.65 1.38
C GLY A 103 9.63 6.96 0.78
N LEU A 104 8.60 6.19 1.16
CA LEU A 104 7.23 6.40 0.72
C LEU A 104 6.61 7.67 1.33
N VAL A 105 6.88 7.96 2.61
CA VAL A 105 6.49 9.23 3.24
C VAL A 105 7.03 10.43 2.45
N ARG A 106 8.31 10.39 2.03
CA ARG A 106 8.89 11.45 1.19
C ARG A 106 8.18 11.57 -0.17
N LEU A 107 7.81 10.44 -0.80
CA LEU A 107 7.07 10.43 -2.05
C LEU A 107 5.67 11.01 -1.88
N ALA A 108 4.94 10.55 -0.86
CA ALA A 108 3.59 11.02 -0.54
C ALA A 108 3.60 12.54 -0.27
N ARG A 109 4.53 13.04 0.54
CA ARG A 109 4.69 14.47 0.80
C ARG A 109 5.00 15.29 -0.46
N ARG A 110 5.75 14.73 -1.41
CA ARG A 110 5.97 15.39 -2.70
C ARG A 110 4.69 15.46 -3.52
N ARG A 111 3.90 14.39 -3.54
CA ARG A 111 2.62 14.32 -4.28
C ARG A 111 1.61 15.35 -3.81
N ILE A 112 1.55 15.62 -2.52
CA ILE A 112 0.54 16.50 -1.92
C ILE A 112 0.96 17.98 -1.81
N ARG A 113 2.10 18.40 -2.37
CA ARG A 113 2.65 19.77 -2.18
C ARG A 113 1.68 20.92 -2.48
N GLY A 114 0.71 20.70 -3.35
CA GLY A 114 -0.30 21.71 -3.71
C GLY A 114 -1.63 21.56 -2.96
N LEU A 115 -1.71 20.68 -1.94
CA LEU A 115 -2.94 20.35 -1.24
C LEU A 115 -2.81 20.73 0.25
N PRO A 116 -3.12 21.98 0.64
CA PRO A 116 -2.88 22.46 2.01
C PRO A 116 -3.70 21.74 3.09
N GLN A 117 -4.81 21.08 2.71
CA GLN A 117 -5.64 20.28 3.60
C GLN A 117 -5.13 18.85 3.80
N VAL A 118 -4.01 18.47 3.17
CA VAL A 118 -3.46 17.11 3.26
C VAL A 118 -2.14 17.10 4.05
N ASP A 119 -2.04 16.19 5.02
CA ASP A 119 -0.81 15.95 5.80
C ASP A 119 -0.35 14.49 5.63
N VAL A 120 0.94 14.23 5.76
CA VAL A 120 1.51 12.86 5.74
C VAL A 120 2.43 12.67 6.92
N ARG A 121 2.14 11.68 7.75
CA ARG A 121 2.85 11.34 8.98
C ARG A 121 3.53 9.97 8.89
N SER A 122 4.67 9.85 9.55
CA SER A 122 5.30 8.55 9.77
C SER A 122 4.62 7.87 10.96
N GLY A 123 4.20 6.61 10.78
CA GLY A 123 3.52 5.84 11.81
C GLY A 123 3.12 4.46 11.29
N THR A 124 2.58 3.63 12.17
CA THR A 124 2.11 2.28 11.82
C THR A 124 0.61 2.16 12.11
N ALA A 125 0.00 1.07 11.66
CA ALA A 125 -1.40 0.78 11.98
C ALA A 125 -1.61 0.45 13.47
N GLN A 126 -0.54 -0.02 14.15
CA GLN A 126 -0.56 -0.38 15.58
C GLN A 126 -0.21 0.80 16.51
N ASP A 127 0.27 1.91 15.94
CA ASP A 127 0.64 3.13 16.65
C ASP A 127 0.40 4.32 15.72
N VAL A 128 -0.86 4.73 15.64
CA VAL A 128 -1.32 5.80 14.74
C VAL A 128 -1.01 7.14 15.40
N PRO A 129 -0.20 8.02 14.78
CA PRO A 129 0.25 9.29 15.36
C PRO A 129 -0.84 10.38 15.33
N LEU A 130 -2.03 10.04 15.83
CA LEU A 130 -3.20 10.90 15.89
C LEU A 130 -3.83 10.86 17.29
N PRO A 131 -4.48 11.97 17.72
CA PRO A 131 -5.27 11.99 18.94
C PRO A 131 -6.46 11.04 18.87
N ASP A 132 -7.00 10.69 20.03
CA ASP A 132 -8.26 9.95 20.15
C ASP A 132 -9.38 10.73 19.47
N ALA A 133 -10.33 10.01 18.88
CA ALA A 133 -11.55 10.55 18.25
C ALA A 133 -11.26 11.76 17.33
N SER A 134 -10.23 11.65 16.47
CA SER A 134 -9.75 12.77 15.63
C SER A 134 -10.13 12.65 14.16
N VAL A 135 -10.59 11.48 13.70
CA VAL A 135 -10.95 11.25 12.29
C VAL A 135 -12.37 10.74 12.15
N ASP A 136 -12.99 11.06 11.02
CA ASP A 136 -14.38 10.69 10.72
C ASP A 136 -14.45 9.44 9.84
N VAL A 137 -13.50 9.30 8.89
CA VAL A 137 -13.45 8.17 7.96
C VAL A 137 -12.02 7.63 7.93
N VAL A 138 -11.88 6.31 8.04
CA VAL A 138 -10.61 5.61 7.81
C VAL A 138 -10.71 4.82 6.52
N HIS A 139 -9.69 4.92 5.69
CA HIS A 139 -9.42 4.08 4.53
C HIS A 139 -8.12 3.31 4.77
N ALA A 140 -8.16 1.99 4.58
CA ALA A 140 -6.97 1.14 4.57
C ALA A 140 -7.11 0.13 3.42
N ARG A 141 -6.26 0.26 2.39
CA ARG A 141 -6.33 -0.56 1.19
C ARG A 141 -5.05 -1.37 1.02
N TRP A 142 -5.19 -2.70 1.08
CA TRP A 142 -4.07 -3.65 1.01
C TRP A 142 -2.95 -3.33 1.99
N ALA A 143 -3.33 -2.88 3.18
CA ALA A 143 -2.41 -2.44 4.22
C ALA A 143 -2.81 -3.04 5.57
N TYR A 144 -1.91 -3.79 6.19
CA TYR A 144 -1.97 -4.32 7.55
C TYR A 144 -3.19 -5.20 7.91
N PHE A 145 -4.40 -4.83 7.51
CA PHE A 145 -5.68 -5.43 7.93
C PHE A 145 -6.08 -6.61 7.03
N PHE A 146 -5.43 -7.76 7.22
CA PHE A 146 -5.67 -8.97 6.43
C PHE A 146 -6.37 -10.10 7.21
N GLY A 147 -6.94 -9.82 8.39
CA GLY A 147 -7.61 -10.78 9.26
C GLY A 147 -6.84 -11.02 10.57
N PRO A 148 -6.83 -12.25 11.11
CA PRO A 148 -6.18 -12.54 12.39
C PRO A 148 -4.75 -12.03 12.47
N GLY A 149 -4.41 -11.37 13.60
CA GLY A 149 -3.12 -10.70 13.82
C GLY A 149 -3.16 -9.18 13.63
N CYS A 150 -4.25 -8.63 13.06
CA CYS A 150 -4.39 -7.17 12.93
C CYS A 150 -5.07 -6.50 14.16
N GLU A 151 -5.33 -7.24 15.24
CA GLU A 151 -6.03 -6.75 16.44
C GLU A 151 -5.41 -5.47 17.03
N PRO A 152 -4.08 -5.29 17.11
CA PRO A 152 -3.51 -4.02 17.59
C PRO A 152 -3.93 -2.82 16.74
N GLY A 153 -4.01 -2.98 15.42
CA GLY A 153 -4.50 -1.94 14.53
C GLY A 153 -6.00 -1.68 14.71
N LEU A 154 -6.80 -2.72 14.98
CA LEU A 154 -8.23 -2.54 15.27
C LEU A 154 -8.45 -1.73 16.54
N ALA A 155 -7.62 -1.93 17.58
CA ALA A 155 -7.64 -1.12 18.79
C ALA A 155 -7.30 0.35 18.51
N GLU A 156 -6.36 0.62 17.59
CA GLU A 156 -6.06 1.99 17.15
C GLU A 156 -7.22 2.61 16.36
N LEU A 157 -7.94 1.84 15.53
CA LEU A 157 -9.16 2.33 14.88
C LEU A 157 -10.23 2.71 15.93
N ASP A 158 -10.45 1.84 16.93
CA ASP A 158 -11.38 2.13 18.03
C ASP A 158 -10.98 3.40 18.80
N ARG A 159 -9.69 3.74 18.86
CA ARG A 159 -9.16 4.94 19.54
C ARG A 159 -9.30 6.22 18.68
N VAL A 160 -8.90 6.16 17.41
CA VAL A 160 -8.74 7.37 16.57
C VAL A 160 -10.02 7.78 15.86
N VAL A 161 -10.96 6.84 15.60
CA VAL A 161 -12.22 7.16 14.92
C VAL A 161 -13.21 7.79 15.91
N ARG A 162 -13.83 8.87 15.46
CA ARG A 162 -14.89 9.55 16.25
C ARG A 162 -16.13 8.68 16.32
N ARG A 163 -16.89 8.87 17.38
CA ARG A 163 -18.27 8.33 17.43
C ARG A 163 -19.08 8.84 16.23
N GLY A 164 -19.71 7.92 15.50
CA GLY A 164 -20.42 8.21 14.25
C GLY A 164 -19.49 8.26 13.02
N GLY A 165 -18.22 7.89 13.19
CA GLY A 165 -17.28 7.70 12.09
C GLY A 165 -17.36 6.29 11.52
N THR A 166 -16.68 6.05 10.38
CA THR A 166 -16.69 4.78 9.66
C THR A 166 -15.27 4.40 9.25
N ALA A 167 -14.89 3.14 9.46
CA ALA A 167 -13.67 2.60 8.87
C ALA A 167 -14.00 1.68 7.68
N LEU A 168 -13.21 1.84 6.62
CA LEU A 168 -13.23 1.09 5.37
C LEU A 168 -11.90 0.37 5.20
N VAL A 169 -11.92 -0.96 5.20
CA VAL A 169 -10.75 -1.81 4.96
C VAL A 169 -10.96 -2.60 3.69
N ILE A 170 -9.99 -2.59 2.79
CA ILE A 170 -10.05 -3.28 1.50
C ILE A 170 -8.96 -4.34 1.43
N ASP A 171 -9.35 -5.57 1.17
CA ASP A 171 -8.46 -6.69 0.93
C ASP A 171 -8.90 -7.55 -0.26
N ASN A 172 -8.06 -8.53 -0.63
CA ASN A 172 -8.31 -9.42 -1.75
C ASN A 172 -9.40 -10.44 -1.44
N ASP A 173 -10.38 -10.59 -2.33
CA ASP A 173 -11.32 -11.71 -2.27
C ASP A 173 -10.72 -12.96 -2.94
N GLY A 174 -10.09 -13.81 -2.15
CA GLY A 174 -9.48 -15.06 -2.64
C GLY A 174 -10.49 -16.14 -3.05
N ALA A 175 -11.79 -15.92 -2.88
CA ALA A 175 -12.83 -16.90 -3.24
C ALA A 175 -13.39 -16.68 -4.66
N ARG A 176 -13.17 -15.50 -5.24
CA ARG A 176 -13.81 -15.04 -6.47
C ARG A 176 -12.76 -14.48 -7.43
N SER A 177 -13.13 -14.36 -8.71
CA SER A 177 -12.34 -13.76 -9.80
C SER A 177 -11.09 -14.53 -10.24
N THR A 178 -10.58 -14.16 -11.40
CA THR A 178 -9.31 -14.65 -11.96
C THR A 178 -8.15 -14.30 -11.02
N PHE A 179 -8.09 -13.04 -10.58
CA PHE A 179 -7.05 -12.63 -9.63
C PHE A 179 -7.13 -13.37 -8.29
N GLY A 180 -8.34 -13.57 -7.75
CA GLY A 180 -8.55 -14.37 -6.54
C GLY A 180 -8.02 -15.80 -6.66
N GLY A 181 -8.19 -16.44 -7.82
CA GLY A 181 -7.61 -17.74 -8.14
C GLY A 181 -6.07 -17.70 -8.16
N TRP A 182 -5.46 -16.65 -8.73
CA TRP A 182 -4.02 -16.45 -8.71
C TRP A 182 -3.51 -16.22 -7.29
N PHE A 183 -4.20 -15.38 -6.53
CA PHE A 183 -3.87 -15.06 -5.14
C PHE A 183 -3.86 -16.32 -4.26
N ARG A 184 -4.87 -17.17 -4.36
CA ARG A 184 -4.93 -18.44 -3.62
C ARG A 184 -3.77 -19.38 -3.95
N ARG A 185 -3.36 -19.45 -5.21
CA ARG A 185 -2.20 -20.26 -5.61
C ARG A 185 -0.88 -19.65 -5.14
N GLY A 186 -0.75 -18.34 -5.20
CA GLY A 186 0.46 -17.62 -4.77
C GLY A 186 0.67 -17.65 -3.26
N TYR A 187 -0.42 -17.68 -2.49
CA TYR A 187 -0.42 -17.59 -1.03
C TYR A 187 -1.23 -18.70 -0.36
N PRO A 188 -0.87 -19.99 -0.57
CA PRO A 188 -1.64 -21.14 -0.07
C PRO A 188 -1.65 -21.27 1.46
N HIS A 189 -0.74 -20.57 2.15
CA HIS A 189 -0.63 -20.56 3.60
C HIS A 189 -1.58 -19.58 4.29
N LEU A 190 -2.24 -18.71 3.54
CA LEU A 190 -3.20 -17.76 4.12
C LEU A 190 -4.47 -18.50 4.56
N PRO A 191 -5.15 -17.98 5.62
CA PRO A 191 -6.40 -18.55 6.09
C PRO A 191 -7.44 -18.68 4.96
N PRO A 192 -8.34 -19.67 5.04
CA PRO A 192 -9.44 -19.77 4.10
C PRO A 192 -10.35 -18.52 4.15
N PRO A 193 -10.98 -18.10 3.03
CA PRO A 193 -11.87 -16.94 2.99
C PRO A 193 -12.95 -16.93 4.07
N ALA A 194 -13.55 -18.10 4.35
CA ALA A 194 -14.57 -18.24 5.39
C ALA A 194 -14.04 -17.97 6.83
N GLU A 195 -12.75 -18.21 7.07
CA GLU A 195 -12.13 -17.89 8.36
C GLU A 195 -11.89 -16.38 8.50
N ILE A 196 -11.42 -15.73 7.45
CA ILE A 196 -11.28 -14.28 7.38
C ILE A 196 -12.65 -13.60 7.57
N GLU A 197 -13.67 -14.05 6.87
CA GLU A 197 -15.03 -13.52 7.00
C GLU A 197 -15.57 -13.67 8.44
N ARG A 198 -15.36 -14.82 9.05
CA ARG A 198 -15.74 -15.06 10.47
C ARG A 198 -15.00 -14.14 11.43
N PHE A 199 -13.69 -13.93 11.19
CA PHE A 199 -12.87 -13.03 12.00
C PHE A 199 -13.43 -11.60 12.03
N TRP A 200 -13.79 -11.06 10.85
CA TRP A 200 -14.36 -9.73 10.70
C TRP A 200 -15.77 -9.64 11.27
N ALA A 201 -16.64 -10.60 10.97
CA ALA A 201 -18.03 -10.63 11.44
C ALA A 201 -18.11 -10.66 12.99
N GLN A 202 -17.25 -11.44 13.66
CA GLN A 202 -17.18 -11.52 15.13
C GLN A 202 -16.78 -10.19 15.79
N ARG A 203 -16.21 -9.24 15.02
CA ARG A 203 -15.78 -7.91 15.48
C ARG A 203 -16.71 -6.79 15.02
N GLY A 204 -17.88 -7.16 14.51
CA GLY A 204 -18.91 -6.19 14.08
C GLY A 204 -18.64 -5.52 12.73
N TRP A 205 -17.75 -6.09 11.91
CA TRP A 205 -17.50 -5.60 10.57
C TRP A 205 -18.48 -6.22 9.57
N THR A 206 -18.93 -5.41 8.63
CA THR A 206 -19.81 -5.81 7.51
C THR A 206 -18.98 -5.97 6.25
N ARG A 207 -19.19 -7.06 5.51
CA ARG A 207 -18.57 -7.32 4.22
C ARG A 207 -19.46 -6.85 3.07
N THR A 208 -18.88 -6.05 2.17
CA THR A 208 -19.45 -5.78 0.85
C THR A 208 -18.49 -6.33 -0.21
N PRO A 209 -18.83 -7.41 -0.91
CA PRO A 209 -17.99 -7.91 -2.01
C PRO A 209 -18.11 -6.96 -3.21
N VAL A 210 -16.97 -6.57 -3.79
CA VAL A 210 -16.93 -5.66 -4.93
C VAL A 210 -16.20 -6.34 -6.09
N ASP A 211 -16.88 -6.47 -7.22
CA ASP A 211 -16.28 -6.90 -8.48
C ASP A 211 -15.70 -5.70 -9.20
N MET A 212 -14.40 -5.67 -9.32
CA MET A 212 -13.63 -4.65 -10.03
C MET A 212 -12.72 -5.32 -11.08
N GLY A 213 -11.68 -4.66 -11.53
CA GLY A 213 -10.71 -5.25 -12.46
C GLY A 213 -9.38 -4.56 -12.39
N TRP A 214 -8.39 -5.17 -13.03
CA TRP A 214 -7.23 -4.48 -13.56
C TRP A 214 -7.42 -4.26 -15.05
N ARG A 215 -7.01 -3.10 -15.55
CA ARG A 215 -6.89 -2.78 -16.98
C ARG A 215 -5.53 -2.13 -17.22
N PHE A 216 -4.65 -2.87 -17.90
CA PHE A 216 -3.30 -2.38 -18.21
C PHE A 216 -3.24 -1.77 -19.60
N GLU A 217 -2.35 -0.79 -19.78
CA GLU A 217 -2.11 -0.15 -21.08
C GLU A 217 -1.23 -1.02 -21.98
N SER A 218 -0.39 -1.87 -21.40
CA SER A 218 0.51 -2.74 -22.15
C SER A 218 0.69 -4.10 -21.49
N ARG A 219 1.10 -5.09 -22.28
CA ARG A 219 1.50 -6.40 -21.80
C ARG A 219 2.70 -6.33 -20.85
N ALA A 220 3.64 -5.44 -21.11
CA ALA A 220 4.81 -5.25 -20.29
C ALA A 220 4.44 -4.74 -18.88
N ASP A 221 3.45 -3.87 -18.76
CA ASP A 221 2.96 -3.37 -17.48
C ASP A 221 2.28 -4.48 -16.67
N LEU A 222 1.40 -5.27 -17.31
CA LEU A 222 0.77 -6.43 -16.67
C LEU A 222 1.83 -7.42 -16.18
N GLU A 223 2.81 -7.75 -17.01
CA GLU A 223 3.89 -8.66 -16.64
C GLU A 223 4.73 -8.13 -15.48
N ALA A 224 5.05 -6.84 -15.47
CA ALA A 224 5.80 -6.21 -14.39
C ALA A 224 5.04 -6.30 -13.06
N VAL A 225 3.73 -6.02 -13.06
CA VAL A 225 2.87 -6.10 -11.86
C VAL A 225 2.72 -7.54 -11.38
N VAL A 226 2.41 -8.49 -12.26
CA VAL A 226 2.30 -9.91 -11.88
C VAL A 226 3.60 -10.43 -11.26
N ARG A 227 4.76 -9.96 -11.74
CA ARG A 227 6.07 -10.38 -11.21
C ARG A 227 6.42 -9.79 -9.84
N ILE A 228 5.86 -8.68 -9.43
CA ILE A 228 6.02 -8.18 -8.07
C ILE A 228 5.01 -8.80 -7.10
N GLU A 229 3.84 -9.21 -7.60
CA GLU A 229 2.78 -9.79 -6.80
C GLU A 229 3.02 -11.27 -6.46
N PHE A 230 3.68 -12.02 -7.34
CA PHE A 230 3.81 -13.47 -7.20
C PHE A 230 5.25 -13.96 -7.30
N LYS A 231 5.55 -15.06 -6.60
CA LYS A 231 6.81 -15.77 -6.80
C LYS A 231 6.94 -16.18 -8.27
N ARG A 232 8.20 -16.25 -8.73
CA ARG A 232 8.55 -16.45 -10.14
C ARG A 232 7.78 -17.60 -10.82
N GLU A 233 7.68 -18.74 -10.16
CA GLU A 233 7.04 -19.94 -10.73
C GLU A 233 5.55 -19.70 -10.98
N VAL A 234 4.86 -19.05 -10.01
CA VAL A 234 3.44 -18.70 -10.11
C VAL A 234 3.22 -17.60 -11.15
N ALA A 235 4.07 -16.56 -11.15
CA ALA A 235 4.02 -15.50 -12.14
C ALA A 235 4.21 -16.03 -13.56
N ASP A 236 5.20 -16.89 -13.80
CA ASP A 236 5.46 -17.48 -15.11
C ASP A 236 4.29 -18.38 -15.59
N GLU A 237 3.63 -19.09 -14.68
CA GLU A 237 2.41 -19.84 -14.98
C GLU A 237 1.25 -18.93 -15.37
N ILE A 238 0.97 -17.88 -14.57
CA ILE A 238 -0.06 -16.88 -14.83
C ILE A 238 0.15 -16.28 -16.23
N LEU A 239 1.35 -15.79 -16.50
CA LEU A 239 1.69 -15.09 -17.73
C LEU A 239 1.65 -15.98 -18.98
N ARG A 240 1.86 -17.29 -18.85
CA ARG A 240 1.69 -18.25 -19.95
C ARG A 240 0.22 -18.47 -20.31
N HIS A 241 -0.69 -18.44 -19.34
CA HIS A 241 -2.09 -18.77 -19.55
C HIS A 241 -3.00 -17.56 -19.74
N HIS A 242 -2.64 -16.40 -19.20
CA HIS A 242 -3.40 -15.16 -19.34
C HIS A 242 -2.80 -14.29 -20.44
N GLN A 243 -3.55 -14.10 -21.54
CA GLN A 243 -3.08 -13.36 -22.71
C GLN A 243 -3.65 -11.93 -22.82
N GLY A 244 -4.72 -11.64 -22.08
CA GLY A 244 -5.38 -10.33 -22.10
C GLY A 244 -4.61 -9.25 -21.32
N LEU A 245 -5.10 -8.01 -21.40
CA LEU A 245 -4.65 -6.88 -20.61
C LEU A 245 -5.60 -6.57 -19.45
N ASP A 246 -6.81 -7.10 -19.50
CA ASP A 246 -7.82 -6.99 -18.46
C ASP A 246 -7.81 -8.24 -17.57
N VAL A 247 -7.89 -8.04 -16.27
CA VAL A 247 -8.01 -9.12 -15.28
C VAL A 247 -9.22 -8.83 -14.40
N ASP A 248 -10.18 -9.73 -14.35
CA ASP A 248 -11.26 -9.60 -13.37
C ASP A 248 -10.72 -9.81 -11.96
N TYR A 249 -11.09 -8.91 -11.08
CA TYR A 249 -10.56 -8.79 -9.74
C TYR A 249 -11.69 -8.52 -8.77
N ALA A 250 -11.81 -9.31 -7.73
CA ALA A 250 -12.75 -9.09 -6.66
C ALA A 250 -12.03 -8.71 -5.36
N VAL A 251 -12.61 -7.77 -4.63
CA VAL A 251 -12.14 -7.37 -3.31
C VAL A 251 -13.26 -7.45 -2.29
N ASN A 252 -12.88 -7.56 -1.02
CA ASN A 252 -13.75 -7.36 0.11
C ASN A 252 -13.63 -5.90 0.56
N LEU A 253 -14.73 -5.19 0.62
CA LEU A 253 -14.85 -3.94 1.35
C LEU A 253 -15.44 -4.27 2.72
N TRP A 254 -14.60 -4.27 3.75
CA TRP A 254 -15.01 -4.40 5.13
C TRP A 254 -15.30 -3.02 5.70
N SER A 255 -16.41 -2.88 6.40
CA SER A 255 -16.78 -1.59 7.00
C SER A 255 -17.31 -1.76 8.40
N LYS A 256 -17.01 -0.78 9.28
CA LYS A 256 -17.49 -0.69 10.65
C LYS A 256 -17.80 0.75 11.01
N ASP A 257 -18.95 0.97 11.65
CA ASP A 257 -19.33 2.25 12.25
C ASP A 257 -18.95 2.26 13.73
N PHE A 258 -18.56 3.42 14.28
CA PHE A 258 -18.03 3.61 15.63
C PHE A 258 -18.93 4.47 16.50
#